data_757281659685c2595c417e7c759082d0
#
_entry.id   757281659685c2595c417e7c759082d0
#
_cell.length_a   1.000
_cell.length_b   1.000
_cell.length_c   1.000
_cell.angle_alpha   90.00
_cell.angle_beta   90.00
_cell.angle_gamma   90.00
#
_symmetry.space_group_name_H-M   'P 1'
#
loop_
_entity.id
_entity.type
_entity.pdbx_description
1 polymer ?
#
loop_
_entity_poly.entity_id
_entity_poly.type
_entity_poly.pdbx_seq_one_letter_code
_entity_poly.pdbx_strand_id
1 'polypeptide(L)'
;MKSSDLLLAANTLWVVVAAVLVMFMQAGFAFLEAGLTRMKNAAHIAGKNVLIFGVCSLVYWAVGFGIAFGDGNSVLGTSGFAPSVDSLLAVGQAPYSFFTTVPGAAGYLFEVVFAGVSLAIVWGAMAERAKLWVYFVFGAAFTLIYSVTSHWVWGGGWLFGLGMQDFAGSTVVRRSEERRVGKECRSRWSPYH
;
A
#
# COMPACT_ATOMS: atom_id res chain seq x y z
N MET A 1 -22.60 -14.24 -23.27
CA MET A 1 -21.86 -13.90 -22.05
C MET A 1 -22.81 -14.12 -20.88
N LYS A 2 -22.44 -14.92 -19.92
CA LYS A 2 -23.31 -15.17 -18.73
C LYS A 2 -23.33 -13.91 -17.86
N SER A 3 -24.39 -13.70 -17.09
CA SER A 3 -24.49 -12.54 -16.18
C SER A 3 -23.33 -12.49 -15.15
N SER A 4 -22.83 -13.64 -14.76
CA SER A 4 -21.64 -13.78 -13.90
C SER A 4 -20.37 -13.20 -14.53
N ASP A 5 -20.17 -13.40 -15.83
CA ASP A 5 -18.98 -12.92 -16.55
C ASP A 5 -19.01 -11.40 -16.69
N LEU A 6 -20.21 -10.83 -16.89
CA LEU A 6 -20.42 -9.39 -16.91
C LEU A 6 -20.12 -8.74 -15.57
N LEU A 7 -20.59 -9.33 -14.47
CA LEU A 7 -20.32 -8.83 -13.12
C LEU A 7 -18.83 -8.90 -12.78
N LEU A 8 -18.17 -10.01 -13.12
CA LEU A 8 -16.73 -10.15 -12.92
C LEU A 8 -15.95 -9.09 -13.71
N ALA A 9 -16.31 -8.87 -14.98
CA ALA A 9 -15.67 -7.85 -15.81
C ALA A 9 -15.90 -6.44 -15.27
N ALA A 10 -17.12 -6.11 -14.83
CA ALA A 10 -17.44 -4.80 -14.25
C ALA A 10 -16.70 -4.56 -12.95
N ASN A 11 -16.66 -5.53 -12.04
CA ASN A 11 -15.92 -5.44 -10.79
C ASN A 11 -14.42 -5.28 -11.03
N THR A 12 -13.88 -6.05 -11.96
CA THR A 12 -12.45 -5.96 -12.33
C THR A 12 -12.11 -4.59 -12.90
N LEU A 13 -12.94 -4.08 -13.82
CA LEU A 13 -12.76 -2.74 -14.39
C LEU A 13 -12.80 -1.67 -13.28
N TRP A 14 -13.76 -1.76 -12.37
CA TRP A 14 -13.88 -0.82 -11.26
C TRP A 14 -12.64 -0.81 -10.38
N VAL A 15 -12.12 -1.99 -9.99
CA VAL A 15 -10.91 -2.11 -9.17
C VAL A 15 -9.68 -1.57 -9.89
N VAL A 16 -9.53 -1.84 -11.18
CA VAL A 16 -8.41 -1.32 -11.98
C VAL A 16 -8.47 0.20 -12.09
N VAL A 17 -9.65 0.79 -12.37
CA VAL A 17 -9.82 2.25 -12.38
C VAL A 17 -9.48 2.85 -11.01
N ALA A 18 -9.95 2.24 -9.93
CA ALA A 18 -9.64 2.68 -8.58
C ALA A 18 -8.13 2.59 -8.29
N ALA A 19 -7.45 1.51 -8.70
CA ALA A 19 -6.00 1.36 -8.56
C ALA A 19 -5.23 2.47 -9.30
N VAL A 20 -5.64 2.82 -10.51
CA VAL A 20 -5.05 3.93 -11.28
C VAL A 20 -5.23 5.25 -10.54
N LEU A 21 -6.42 5.53 -9.98
CA LEU A 21 -6.66 6.74 -9.19
C LEU A 21 -5.78 6.78 -7.93
N VAL A 22 -5.60 5.65 -7.24
CA VAL A 22 -4.68 5.55 -6.10
C VAL A 22 -3.23 5.76 -6.54
N MET A 23 -2.83 5.28 -7.72
CA MET A 23 -1.49 5.55 -8.25
C MET A 23 -1.25 7.05 -8.48
N PHE A 24 -2.26 7.83 -8.88
CA PHE A 24 -2.15 9.29 -8.95
C PHE A 24 -1.89 9.93 -7.58
N MET A 25 -2.34 9.31 -6.48
CA MET A 25 -2.01 9.79 -5.12
C MET A 25 -0.50 9.72 -4.88
N GLN A 26 0.20 8.71 -5.40
CA GLN A 26 1.66 8.61 -5.30
C GLN A 26 2.36 9.82 -5.96
N ALA A 27 1.89 10.22 -7.15
CA ALA A 27 2.37 11.43 -7.82
C ALA A 27 2.04 12.69 -6.99
N GLY A 28 0.83 12.77 -6.43
CA GLY A 28 0.42 13.86 -5.55
C GLY A 28 1.32 14.02 -4.33
N PHE A 29 1.67 12.92 -3.66
CA PHE A 29 2.62 12.94 -2.55
C PHE A 29 4.02 13.35 -2.98
N ALA A 30 4.50 12.92 -4.14
CA ALA A 30 5.79 13.34 -4.67
C ALA A 30 5.85 14.85 -4.90
N PHE A 31 4.79 15.45 -5.46
CA PHE A 31 4.69 16.90 -5.65
C PHE A 31 4.57 17.65 -4.31
N LEU A 32 3.77 17.14 -3.38
CA LEU A 32 3.62 17.72 -2.05
C LEU A 32 4.97 17.74 -1.31
N GLU A 33 5.68 16.63 -1.29
CA GLU A 33 6.99 16.54 -0.66
C GLU A 33 8.03 17.45 -1.33
N ALA A 34 8.05 17.48 -2.66
CA ALA A 34 8.96 18.37 -3.40
C ALA A 34 8.67 19.85 -3.12
N GLY A 35 7.38 20.22 -2.97
CA GLY A 35 6.95 21.58 -2.65
C GLY A 35 7.24 22.02 -1.22
N LEU A 36 7.25 21.07 -0.26
CA LEU A 36 7.56 21.34 1.16
C LEU A 36 9.05 21.33 1.48
N THR A 37 9.89 20.93 0.56
CA THR A 37 11.33 20.82 0.74
C THR A 37 12.08 21.94 0.02
N ARG A 38 13.35 22.15 0.37
CA ARG A 38 14.17 23.17 -0.26
C ARG A 38 14.37 22.86 -1.76
N MET A 39 14.28 23.88 -2.61
CA MET A 39 14.31 23.75 -4.07
C MET A 39 15.52 22.96 -4.60
N LYS A 40 16.67 23.08 -3.96
CA LYS A 40 17.89 22.32 -4.31
C LYS A 40 17.74 20.80 -4.12
N ASN A 41 16.78 20.34 -3.31
CA ASN A 41 16.55 18.94 -3.00
C ASN A 41 15.33 18.37 -3.76
N ALA A 42 14.55 19.18 -4.46
CA ALA A 42 13.31 18.75 -5.12
C ALA A 42 13.53 17.59 -6.10
N ALA A 43 14.56 17.64 -6.93
CA ALA A 43 14.88 16.55 -7.87
C ALA A 43 15.27 15.25 -7.15
N HIS A 44 16.03 15.34 -6.05
CA HIS A 44 16.39 14.19 -5.23
C HIS A 44 15.12 13.55 -4.60
N ILE A 45 14.19 14.36 -4.13
CA ILE A 45 12.94 13.89 -3.52
C ILE A 45 12.02 13.26 -4.55
N ALA A 46 11.87 13.86 -5.72
CA ALA A 46 11.10 13.25 -6.81
C ALA A 46 11.71 11.91 -7.25
N GLY A 47 13.02 11.86 -7.45
CA GLY A 47 13.73 10.62 -7.83
C GLY A 47 13.62 9.53 -6.78
N LYS A 48 13.74 9.86 -5.49
CA LYS A 48 13.57 8.87 -4.43
C LYS A 48 12.16 8.26 -4.44
N ASN A 49 11.10 9.06 -4.64
CA ASN A 49 9.73 8.55 -4.64
C ASN A 49 9.53 7.45 -5.70
N VAL A 50 10.08 7.64 -6.90
CA VAL A 50 10.03 6.64 -7.97
C VAL A 50 10.83 5.38 -7.60
N LEU A 51 12.08 5.55 -7.15
CA LEU A 51 12.95 4.42 -6.81
C LEU A 51 12.38 3.55 -5.71
N ILE A 52 11.80 4.17 -4.72
CA ILE A 52 11.32 3.47 -3.54
C ILE A 52 9.96 2.84 -3.77
N PHE A 53 9.11 3.44 -4.59
CA PHE A 53 7.92 2.74 -5.10
C PHE A 53 8.32 1.44 -5.82
N GLY A 54 9.41 1.47 -6.61
CA GLY A 54 9.99 0.27 -7.22
C GLY A 54 10.41 -0.79 -6.19
N VAL A 55 11.12 -0.38 -5.14
CA VAL A 55 11.52 -1.31 -4.05
C VAL A 55 10.31 -1.87 -3.32
N CYS A 56 9.34 -1.02 -2.98
CA CYS A 56 8.08 -1.45 -2.37
C CYS A 56 7.38 -2.49 -3.24
N SER A 57 7.26 -2.23 -4.55
CA SER A 57 6.59 -3.13 -5.48
C SER A 57 7.30 -4.48 -5.58
N LEU A 58 8.65 -4.50 -5.60
CA LEU A 58 9.43 -5.73 -5.65
C LEU A 58 9.28 -6.56 -4.36
N VAL A 59 9.38 -5.92 -3.20
CA VAL A 59 9.23 -6.60 -1.90
C VAL A 59 7.77 -7.08 -1.74
N TYR A 60 6.81 -6.27 -2.15
CA TYR A 60 5.41 -6.64 -2.08
C TYR A 60 5.08 -7.81 -3.01
N TRP A 61 5.64 -7.83 -4.22
CA TRP A 61 5.52 -8.97 -5.12
C TRP A 61 6.18 -10.22 -4.54
N ALA A 62 7.42 -10.11 -4.05
CA ALA A 62 8.16 -11.28 -3.60
C ALA A 62 7.53 -11.95 -2.37
N VAL A 63 7.10 -11.16 -1.40
CA VAL A 63 6.67 -11.66 -0.10
C VAL A 63 5.39 -10.98 0.40
N GLY A 64 5.23 -9.68 0.19
CA GLY A 64 4.20 -8.85 0.81
C GLY A 64 2.78 -9.30 0.47
N PHE A 65 2.49 -9.58 -0.80
CA PHE A 65 1.17 -9.99 -1.23
C PHE A 65 0.76 -11.36 -0.67
N GLY A 66 1.70 -12.31 -0.60
CA GLY A 66 1.46 -13.60 0.06
C GLY A 66 1.17 -13.47 1.55
N ILE A 67 1.89 -12.59 2.26
CA ILE A 67 1.62 -12.30 3.67
C ILE A 67 0.26 -11.64 3.86
N ALA A 68 -0.10 -10.68 2.99
CA ALA A 68 -1.32 -9.88 3.13
C ALA A 68 -2.59 -10.65 2.74
N PHE A 69 -2.57 -11.37 1.63
CA PHE A 69 -3.76 -11.95 1.00
C PHE A 69 -3.62 -13.44 0.64
N GLY A 70 -2.47 -14.04 0.88
CA GLY A 70 -2.30 -15.48 0.70
C GLY A 70 -3.10 -16.28 1.71
N ASP A 71 -3.54 -17.46 1.30
CA ASP A 71 -4.20 -18.39 2.20
C ASP A 71 -3.27 -18.77 3.36
N GLY A 72 -3.76 -18.65 4.59
CA GLY A 72 -2.94 -18.83 5.78
C GLY A 72 -3.75 -18.92 7.06
N ASN A 73 -3.28 -18.29 8.11
CA ASN A 73 -3.92 -18.28 9.41
C ASN A 73 -4.44 -16.86 9.77
N SER A 74 -5.02 -16.70 10.95
CA SER A 74 -5.56 -15.39 11.39
C SER A 74 -4.52 -14.29 11.62
N VAL A 75 -3.22 -14.64 11.61
CA VAL A 75 -2.13 -13.68 11.87
C VAL A 75 -1.44 -13.23 10.59
N LEU A 76 -1.22 -14.14 9.63
CA LEU A 76 -0.57 -13.85 8.35
C LEU A 76 -0.90 -14.91 7.29
N GLY A 77 -0.84 -14.52 6.02
CA GLY A 77 -0.85 -15.44 4.90
C GLY A 77 0.45 -16.23 4.82
N THR A 78 0.36 -17.49 4.48
CA THR A 78 1.51 -18.41 4.42
C THR A 78 1.74 -18.99 3.04
N SER A 79 0.97 -18.56 2.04
CA SER A 79 1.02 -19.06 0.66
C SER A 79 1.05 -17.92 -0.35
N GLY A 80 1.28 -18.23 -1.62
CA GLY A 80 1.21 -17.24 -2.70
C GLY A 80 2.39 -16.25 -2.71
N PHE A 81 3.59 -16.67 -2.29
CA PHE A 81 4.79 -15.85 -2.42
C PHE A 81 5.27 -15.82 -3.88
N ALA A 82 5.81 -14.68 -4.32
CA ALA A 82 6.26 -14.46 -5.70
C ALA A 82 5.23 -14.93 -6.74
N PRO A 83 4.01 -14.37 -6.75
CA PRO A 83 2.89 -14.91 -7.50
C PRO A 83 3.19 -15.04 -8.99
N SER A 84 2.83 -16.19 -9.56
CA SER A 84 2.83 -16.40 -11.00
C SER A 84 1.62 -15.75 -11.67
N VAL A 85 1.69 -15.53 -12.97
CA VAL A 85 0.58 -14.97 -13.74
C VAL A 85 -0.66 -15.84 -13.60
N ASP A 86 -0.50 -17.16 -13.68
CA ASP A 86 -1.63 -18.11 -13.58
C ASP A 86 -2.33 -18.03 -12.21
N SER A 87 -1.56 -17.93 -11.13
CA SER A 87 -2.13 -17.79 -9.79
C SER A 87 -2.87 -16.46 -9.59
N LEU A 88 -2.42 -15.39 -10.25
CA LEU A 88 -3.06 -14.07 -10.19
C LEU A 88 -4.31 -13.98 -11.09
N LEU A 89 -4.41 -14.77 -12.16
CA LEU A 89 -5.60 -14.78 -13.00
C LEU A 89 -6.76 -15.60 -12.41
N ALA A 90 -6.47 -16.47 -11.47
CA ALA A 90 -7.49 -17.27 -10.81
C ALA A 90 -8.44 -16.38 -9.95
N VAL A 91 -9.70 -16.80 -9.83
CA VAL A 91 -10.74 -16.14 -9.04
C VAL A 91 -11.23 -17.11 -7.98
N GLY A 92 -11.13 -16.72 -6.70
CA GLY A 92 -11.58 -17.53 -5.58
C GLY A 92 -10.87 -18.88 -5.38
N GLN A 93 -9.65 -19.01 -5.90
CA GLN A 93 -8.86 -20.24 -5.81
C GLN A 93 -7.56 -20.00 -5.04
N ALA A 94 -7.02 -21.09 -4.46
CA ALA A 94 -5.72 -21.03 -3.83
C ALA A 94 -4.64 -20.59 -4.84
N PRO A 95 -3.62 -19.82 -4.40
CA PRO A 95 -3.33 -19.42 -3.03
C PRO A 95 -4.05 -18.14 -2.55
N TYR A 96 -4.99 -17.57 -3.31
CA TYR A 96 -5.68 -16.31 -3.04
C TYR A 96 -7.20 -16.52 -3.01
N SER A 97 -7.68 -17.43 -2.19
CA SER A 97 -9.10 -17.78 -2.10
C SER A 97 -9.99 -16.62 -1.65
N PHE A 98 -9.41 -15.60 -1.03
CA PHE A 98 -10.08 -14.38 -0.60
C PHE A 98 -10.69 -13.56 -1.76
N PHE A 99 -10.05 -13.55 -2.94
CA PHE A 99 -10.53 -12.81 -4.10
C PHE A 99 -11.61 -13.58 -4.88
N THR A 100 -12.84 -13.52 -4.41
CA THR A 100 -13.97 -14.25 -4.99
C THR A 100 -14.71 -13.46 -6.08
N THR A 101 -14.59 -12.14 -6.11
CA THR A 101 -15.35 -11.24 -6.99
C THR A 101 -14.52 -10.58 -8.08
N VAL A 102 -13.19 -10.69 -7.98
CA VAL A 102 -12.20 -10.14 -8.94
C VAL A 102 -11.03 -11.11 -9.06
N PRO A 103 -10.30 -11.10 -10.19
CA PRO A 103 -9.04 -11.83 -10.30
C PRO A 103 -8.01 -11.31 -9.28
N GLY A 104 -7.17 -12.22 -8.78
CA GLY A 104 -6.07 -11.86 -7.88
C GLY A 104 -5.14 -10.78 -8.46
N ALA A 105 -4.98 -10.71 -9.80
CA ALA A 105 -4.21 -9.68 -10.48
C ALA A 105 -4.75 -8.25 -10.25
N ALA A 106 -6.08 -8.08 -10.29
CA ALA A 106 -6.69 -6.79 -9.99
C ALA A 106 -6.53 -6.40 -8.52
N GLY A 107 -6.70 -7.36 -7.61
CA GLY A 107 -6.41 -7.19 -6.18
C GLY A 107 -4.95 -6.84 -5.95
N TYR A 108 -4.01 -7.56 -6.56
CA TYR A 108 -2.57 -7.27 -6.47
C TYR A 108 -2.24 -5.84 -6.93
N LEU A 109 -2.74 -5.44 -8.09
CA LEU A 109 -2.51 -4.08 -8.61
C LEU A 109 -3.03 -3.01 -7.64
N PHE A 110 -4.22 -3.20 -7.08
CA PHE A 110 -4.82 -2.27 -6.14
C PHE A 110 -4.00 -2.18 -4.85
N GLU A 111 -3.61 -3.30 -4.30
CA GLU A 111 -2.92 -3.37 -3.02
C GLU A 111 -1.45 -2.93 -3.07
N VAL A 112 -0.74 -3.19 -4.17
CA VAL A 112 0.64 -2.72 -4.32
C VAL A 112 0.74 -1.19 -4.38
N VAL A 113 -0.24 -0.52 -4.99
CA VAL A 113 -0.27 0.95 -5.00
C VAL A 113 -0.63 1.51 -3.63
N PHE A 114 -1.48 0.86 -2.86
CA PHE A 114 -1.75 1.24 -1.47
C PHE A 114 -0.53 1.05 -0.57
N ALA A 115 0.21 -0.03 -0.71
CA ALA A 115 1.48 -0.23 -0.03
C ALA A 115 2.46 0.91 -0.33
N GLY A 116 2.57 1.30 -1.60
CA GLY A 116 3.41 2.42 -2.05
C GLY A 116 2.98 3.76 -1.45
N VAL A 117 1.68 4.05 -1.44
CA VAL A 117 1.14 5.29 -0.84
C VAL A 117 1.37 5.33 0.67
N SER A 118 1.13 4.22 1.38
CA SER A 118 1.42 4.12 2.83
C SER A 118 2.86 4.48 3.14
N LEU A 119 3.76 3.96 2.34
CA LEU A 119 5.19 4.18 2.47
C LEU A 119 5.56 5.65 2.16
N ALA A 120 4.95 6.26 1.14
CA ALA A 120 5.14 7.67 0.79
C ALA A 120 4.78 8.61 1.95
N ILE A 121 3.69 8.33 2.65
CA ILE A 121 3.25 9.13 3.81
C ILE A 121 4.32 9.14 4.92
N VAL A 122 4.89 7.99 5.24
CA VAL A 122 5.92 7.88 6.29
C VAL A 122 7.21 8.57 5.87
N TRP A 123 7.57 8.50 4.59
CA TRP A 123 8.80 9.10 4.08
C TRP A 123 8.82 10.62 4.03
N GLY A 124 7.68 11.23 3.85
CA GLY A 124 7.61 12.67 3.97
C GLY A 124 8.17 13.20 5.31
N ALA A 125 8.07 12.40 6.39
CA ALA A 125 8.66 12.74 7.68
C ALA A 125 10.19 12.64 7.71
N MET A 126 10.80 11.85 6.83
CA MET A 126 12.25 11.66 6.72
C MET A 126 12.90 12.50 5.62
N ALA A 127 12.11 13.29 4.88
CA ALA A 127 12.60 14.16 3.83
C ALA A 127 13.72 15.08 4.33
N GLU A 128 14.79 15.21 3.56
CA GLU A 128 16.00 16.00 3.87
C GLU A 128 16.84 15.51 5.06
N ARG A 129 16.43 14.45 5.78
CA ARG A 129 17.09 14.01 7.02
C ARG A 129 17.79 12.66 6.91
N ALA A 130 17.45 11.85 5.91
CA ALA A 130 17.98 10.50 5.77
C ALA A 130 18.79 10.34 4.47
N LYS A 131 19.82 9.49 4.52
CA LYS A 131 20.58 9.09 3.34
C LYS A 131 19.74 8.13 2.46
N LEU A 132 19.99 8.13 1.16
CA LEU A 132 19.19 7.35 0.20
C LEU A 132 19.11 5.85 0.54
N TRP A 133 20.21 5.22 0.96
CA TRP A 133 20.21 3.79 1.30
C TRP A 133 19.29 3.44 2.48
N VAL A 134 19.08 4.39 3.43
CA VAL A 134 18.16 4.20 4.57
C VAL A 134 16.74 4.03 4.07
N TYR A 135 16.36 4.75 3.02
CA TYR A 135 15.04 4.62 2.41
C TYR A 135 14.81 3.21 1.84
N PHE A 136 15.82 2.59 1.23
CA PHE A 136 15.69 1.23 0.70
C PHE A 136 15.45 0.21 1.81
N VAL A 137 16.27 0.23 2.86
CA VAL A 137 16.14 -0.69 3.99
C VAL A 137 14.81 -0.47 4.73
N PHE A 138 14.50 0.78 5.02
CA PHE A 138 13.25 1.14 5.69
C PHE A 138 12.04 0.78 4.82
N GLY A 139 12.11 1.04 3.51
CA GLY A 139 11.04 0.72 2.57
C GLY A 139 10.72 -0.77 2.54
N ALA A 140 11.75 -1.62 2.49
CA ALA A 140 11.57 -3.06 2.54
C ALA A 140 10.94 -3.50 3.89
N ALA A 141 11.49 -3.05 5.02
CA ALA A 141 10.98 -3.39 6.35
C ALA A 141 9.53 -2.90 6.55
N PHE A 142 9.23 -1.66 6.13
CA PHE A 142 7.88 -1.11 6.23
C PHE A 142 6.87 -1.88 5.38
N THR A 143 7.25 -2.28 4.16
CA THR A 143 6.38 -3.07 3.29
C THR A 143 5.98 -4.40 3.95
N LEU A 144 6.89 -5.05 4.66
CA LEU A 144 6.58 -6.27 5.42
C LEU A 144 5.61 -6.00 6.57
N ILE A 145 5.84 -4.93 7.35
CA ILE A 145 4.93 -4.53 8.44
C ILE A 145 3.55 -4.18 7.89
N TYR A 146 3.50 -3.43 6.78
CA TYR A 146 2.26 -3.09 6.09
C TYR A 146 1.50 -4.35 5.66
N SER A 147 2.19 -5.34 5.09
CA SER A 147 1.57 -6.58 4.65
C SER A 147 0.92 -7.36 5.78
N VAL A 148 1.56 -7.43 6.96
CA VAL A 148 0.99 -8.07 8.16
C VAL A 148 -0.25 -7.31 8.65
N THR A 149 -0.18 -5.98 8.74
CA THR A 149 -1.33 -5.17 9.18
C THR A 149 -2.48 -5.20 8.19
N SER A 150 -2.19 -5.24 6.89
CA SER A 150 -3.15 -5.41 5.81
C SER A 150 -3.87 -6.77 5.91
N HIS A 151 -3.14 -7.85 6.22
CA HIS A 151 -3.74 -9.16 6.47
C HIS A 151 -4.75 -9.12 7.63
N TRP A 152 -4.40 -8.48 8.74
CA TRP A 152 -5.27 -8.40 9.91
C TRP A 152 -6.61 -7.71 9.62
N VAL A 153 -6.60 -6.69 8.78
CA VAL A 153 -7.78 -5.83 8.54
C VAL A 153 -8.53 -6.21 7.26
N TRP A 154 -7.80 -6.54 6.18
CA TRP A 154 -8.37 -6.77 4.85
C TRP A 154 -8.22 -8.21 4.34
N GLY A 155 -7.14 -8.90 4.73
CA GLY A 155 -6.79 -10.24 4.22
C GLY A 155 -7.46 -11.41 4.92
N GLY A 156 -8.52 -11.17 5.71
CA GLY A 156 -9.20 -12.25 6.44
C GLY A 156 -8.57 -12.59 7.80
N GLY A 157 -7.68 -11.75 8.32
CA GLY A 157 -7.04 -11.95 9.63
C GLY A 157 -7.96 -11.74 10.83
N TRP A 158 -7.40 -11.73 12.03
CA TRP A 158 -8.16 -11.71 13.29
C TRP A 158 -9.02 -10.46 13.49
N LEU A 159 -8.56 -9.28 13.05
CA LEU A 159 -9.36 -8.04 13.14
C LEU A 159 -10.54 -8.07 12.17
N PHE A 160 -10.34 -8.60 10.96
CA PHE A 160 -11.42 -8.82 10.00
C PHE A 160 -12.48 -9.77 10.60
N GLY A 161 -12.05 -10.87 11.24
CA GLY A 161 -12.92 -11.82 11.93
C GLY A 161 -13.69 -11.22 13.11
N LEU A 162 -13.18 -10.17 13.76
CA LEU A 162 -13.88 -9.41 14.80
C LEU A 162 -14.85 -8.35 14.23
N GLY A 163 -14.99 -8.25 12.90
CA GLY A 163 -15.89 -7.31 12.24
C GLY A 163 -15.30 -5.90 12.05
N MET A 164 -13.98 -5.74 12.18
CA MET A 164 -13.34 -4.46 11.88
C MET A 164 -13.49 -4.14 10.40
N GLN A 165 -13.96 -2.93 10.10
CA GLN A 165 -14.11 -2.42 8.74
C GLN A 165 -13.24 -1.17 8.55
N ASP A 166 -12.32 -1.22 7.60
CA ASP A 166 -11.51 -0.09 7.17
C ASP A 166 -11.66 0.07 5.65
N PHE A 167 -12.60 0.93 5.23
CA PHE A 167 -12.95 1.07 3.82
C PHE A 167 -11.89 1.83 3.00
N ALA A 168 -11.32 2.87 3.60
CA ALA A 168 -10.43 3.81 2.90
C ALA A 168 -8.97 3.73 3.38
N GLY A 169 -8.62 2.74 4.18
CA GLY A 169 -7.28 2.61 4.72
C GLY A 169 -6.94 3.65 5.79
N SER A 170 -7.92 4.15 6.53
CA SER A 170 -7.67 5.13 7.60
C SER A 170 -6.79 4.54 8.71
N THR A 171 -6.94 3.26 8.99
CA THR A 171 -6.11 2.56 9.99
C THR A 171 -4.85 1.98 9.38
N VAL A 172 -4.97 1.25 8.25
CA VAL A 172 -3.85 0.53 7.63
C VAL A 172 -2.88 1.49 6.93
N VAL A 173 -3.41 2.51 6.22
CA VAL A 173 -2.62 3.39 5.35
C VAL A 173 -2.31 4.73 6.01
N ARG A 174 -3.30 5.41 6.60
CA ARG A 174 -3.24 6.84 6.95
C ARG A 174 -3.00 7.17 8.41
N ARG A 175 -2.98 6.21 9.31
CA ARG A 175 -2.82 6.48 10.76
C ARG A 175 -1.54 7.26 11.11
N SER A 176 -0.48 7.12 10.32
CA SER A 176 0.75 7.88 10.47
C SER A 176 0.62 9.35 10.04
N GLU A 177 -0.26 9.65 9.09
CA GLU A 177 -0.54 10.99 8.59
C GLU A 177 -1.20 11.87 9.66
N GLU A 178 -2.18 11.34 10.39
CA GLU A 178 -2.88 12.05 11.46
C GLU A 178 -1.93 12.48 12.58
N ARG A 179 -0.97 11.62 12.93
CA ARG A 179 0.06 11.95 13.94
C ARG A 179 1.00 13.05 13.48
N ARG A 180 1.29 13.12 12.19
CA ARG A 180 2.17 14.15 11.61
C ARG A 180 1.49 15.51 11.61
N VAL A 181 0.25 15.61 11.13
CA VAL A 181 -0.54 16.84 11.13
C VAL A 181 -0.70 17.38 12.55
N GLY A 182 -1.01 16.53 13.51
CA GLY A 182 -1.13 16.93 14.91
C GLY A 182 0.16 17.48 15.53
N LYS A 183 1.34 16.98 15.11
CA LYS A 183 2.64 17.50 15.58
C LYS A 183 3.00 18.84 14.94
N GLU A 184 2.73 19.03 13.66
CA GLU A 184 2.99 20.29 12.95
C GLU A 184 2.08 21.42 13.48
N CYS A 185 0.83 21.13 13.79
CA CYS A 185 -0.06 22.09 14.44
C CYS A 185 0.43 22.49 15.83
N ARG A 186 0.94 21.55 16.64
CA ARG A 186 1.49 21.88 17.97
C ARG A 186 2.75 22.72 17.89
N SER A 187 3.63 22.52 16.92
CA SER A 187 4.87 23.30 16.80
C SER A 187 4.63 24.73 16.33
N ARG A 188 3.55 24.97 15.55
CA ARG A 188 3.17 26.33 15.10
C ARG A 188 2.50 27.18 16.19
N TRP A 189 1.98 26.57 17.24
CA TRP A 189 1.32 27.27 18.36
C TRP A 189 2.21 27.39 19.60
N SER A 190 3.51 27.19 19.47
CA SER A 190 4.44 27.49 20.54
C SER A 190 4.52 29.02 20.73
N PRO A 191 4.22 29.56 21.92
CA PRO A 191 4.21 31.01 22.16
C PRO A 191 5.61 31.64 22.23
N TYR A 192 6.65 30.90 21.87
CA TYR A 192 8.04 31.38 21.86
C TYR A 192 8.59 31.33 20.44
N HIS A 193 8.18 32.30 19.64
CA HIS A 193 8.88 32.81 18.47
C HIS A 193 8.97 34.32 18.57
#